data_9a13764ac9f74347c7388547541516a1
#
_entry.id   9a13764ac9f74347c7388547541516a1
#
_cell.length_a   1.000
_cell.length_b   1.000
_cell.length_c   1.000
_cell.angle_alpha   90.00
_cell.angle_beta   90.00
_cell.angle_gamma   90.00
#
_symmetry.space_group_name_H-M   'P 1'
#
loop_
_entity.id
_entity.type
_entity.pdbx_description
1 polymer ?
#
loop_
_entity_poly.entity_id
_entity_poly.type
_entity_poly.pdbx_seq_one_letter_code
_entity_poly.pdbx_strand_id
1 'polypeptide(L)'
;MTRKGRFRCSKLVCFTALLVALLAAQITYADQQHLIKIHKQSYRLELFEDGLAAPVRTYGVAVAKNPGDKQKTGDNRTPTSWGSAVAIPARYAGAAVGVPSAQVPFVVEEICDASYWTHDFGDGKGVIEGAYGPWFISLDTGWIGIGIHGTHDPASIGAMASEGCIRLRNEDVAELKQLIYGPAKGVGTRVIITED
;
A
#
# COMPACT_ATOMS: atom_id res chain seq x y z
N MET A 1 -77.23 -1.24 -2.55
CA MET A 1 -76.14 -0.42 -3.11
C MET A 1 -74.98 -0.42 -2.12
N THR A 2 -73.99 -1.27 -2.27
CA THR A 2 -72.86 -1.47 -1.38
C THR A 2 -71.60 -0.99 -2.05
N ARG A 3 -70.97 0.07 -1.50
CA ARG A 3 -69.66 0.59 -1.97
C ARG A 3 -68.53 -0.28 -1.38
N LYS A 4 -67.81 -0.96 -2.25
CA LYS A 4 -66.55 -1.64 -1.93
C LYS A 4 -65.44 -0.60 -1.81
N GLY A 5 -64.87 -0.44 -0.60
CA GLY A 5 -63.64 0.28 -0.34
C GLY A 5 -62.40 -0.55 -0.81
N ARG A 6 -61.58 0.02 -1.70
CA ARG A 6 -60.31 -0.58 -2.10
C ARG A 6 -59.22 -0.14 -1.13
N PHE A 7 -58.71 -1.08 -0.34
CA PHE A 7 -57.40 -0.88 0.35
C PHE A 7 -56.30 -0.90 -0.66
N ARG A 8 -55.66 0.25 -0.87
CA ARG A 8 -54.36 0.34 -1.58
C ARG A 8 -53.24 0.09 -0.57
N CYS A 9 -52.61 -1.07 -0.63
CA CYS A 9 -51.39 -1.35 0.09
C CYS A 9 -50.26 -0.52 -0.54
N SER A 10 -49.71 0.41 0.24
CA SER A 10 -48.62 1.28 -0.18
C SER A 10 -47.32 0.47 -0.24
N LYS A 11 -46.94 0.05 -1.46
CA LYS A 11 -45.63 -0.60 -1.75
C LYS A 11 -44.43 0.38 -1.73
N LEU A 12 -44.65 1.65 -1.34
CA LEU A 12 -43.65 2.71 -1.50
C LEU A 12 -42.66 2.79 -0.31
N VAL A 13 -43.02 2.27 0.88
CA VAL A 13 -42.21 2.40 2.09
C VAL A 13 -41.08 1.38 2.10
N CYS A 14 -41.22 0.23 1.43
CA CYS A 14 -40.20 -0.83 1.44
C CYS A 14 -39.00 -0.52 0.53
N PHE A 15 -39.19 0.27 -0.54
CA PHE A 15 -38.12 0.58 -1.49
C PHE A 15 -37.14 1.64 -0.97
N THR A 16 -37.61 2.61 -0.18
CA THR A 16 -36.76 3.67 0.38
C THR A 16 -35.87 3.18 1.50
N ALA A 17 -36.36 2.27 2.34
CA ALA A 17 -35.55 1.67 3.43
C ALA A 17 -34.42 0.78 2.89
N LEU A 18 -34.67 0.04 1.79
CA LEU A 18 -33.64 -0.80 1.14
C LEU A 18 -32.55 0.04 0.45
N LEU A 19 -32.94 1.16 -0.19
CA LEU A 19 -31.99 2.06 -0.85
C LEU A 19 -31.08 2.78 0.16
N VAL A 20 -31.61 3.22 1.30
CA VAL A 20 -30.86 3.86 2.37
C VAL A 20 -29.90 2.87 3.04
N ALA A 21 -30.30 1.61 3.24
CA ALA A 21 -29.44 0.56 3.78
C ALA A 21 -28.30 0.19 2.80
N LEU A 22 -28.56 0.17 1.50
CA LEU A 22 -27.52 -0.05 0.47
C LEU A 22 -26.54 1.12 0.37
N LEU A 23 -27.01 2.37 0.46
CA LEU A 23 -26.12 3.55 0.51
C LEU A 23 -25.26 3.57 1.80
N ALA A 24 -25.85 3.25 2.96
CA ALA A 24 -25.10 3.18 4.21
C ALA A 24 -24.04 2.07 4.17
N ALA A 25 -24.35 0.91 3.57
CA ALA A 25 -23.35 -0.15 3.37
C ALA A 25 -22.22 0.24 2.42
N GLN A 26 -22.48 1.09 1.43
CA GLN A 26 -21.44 1.59 0.53
C GLN A 26 -20.53 2.64 1.21
N ILE A 27 -21.07 3.46 2.11
CA ILE A 27 -20.29 4.45 2.87
C ILE A 27 -19.33 3.77 3.86
N THR A 28 -19.71 2.65 4.47
CA THR A 28 -18.85 1.91 5.40
C THR A 28 -17.74 1.12 4.71
N TYR A 29 -17.83 0.84 3.42
CA TYR A 29 -16.82 0.08 2.68
C TYR A 29 -15.75 0.96 1.99
N ALA A 30 -16.02 2.26 1.85
CA ALA A 30 -15.14 3.20 1.14
C ALA A 30 -14.06 3.83 2.04
N ASP A 31 -14.07 3.56 3.35
CA ASP A 31 -13.31 4.36 4.32
C ASP A 31 -12.32 3.56 5.20
N GLN A 32 -12.01 2.32 4.85
CA GLN A 32 -10.87 1.63 5.49
C GLN A 32 -9.58 2.01 4.73
N GLN A 33 -9.02 3.15 5.11
CA GLN A 33 -7.72 3.57 4.59
C GLN A 33 -6.61 2.94 5.44
N HIS A 34 -5.85 2.08 4.82
CA HIS A 34 -4.64 1.53 5.43
C HIS A 34 -3.50 2.54 5.34
N LEU A 35 -2.63 2.52 6.35
CA LEU A 35 -1.35 3.21 6.35
C LEU A 35 -0.24 2.20 6.57
N ILE A 36 0.70 2.16 5.63
CA ILE A 36 1.94 1.40 5.76
C ILE A 36 3.03 2.34 6.25
N LYS A 37 3.74 1.96 7.31
CA LYS A 37 4.96 2.64 7.76
C LYS A 37 6.15 1.72 7.61
N ILE A 38 7.24 2.23 7.04
CA ILE A 38 8.48 1.49 6.80
C ILE A 38 9.62 2.23 7.47
N HIS A 39 10.28 1.56 8.40
CA HIS A 39 11.40 2.03 9.18
C HIS A 39 12.68 1.39 8.64
N LYS A 40 13.51 2.18 7.96
CA LYS A 40 14.69 1.66 7.25
C LYS A 40 15.75 1.12 8.20
N GLN A 41 16.03 1.81 9.31
CA GLN A 41 17.07 1.39 10.26
C GLN A 41 16.67 0.14 11.06
N SER A 42 15.40 0.01 11.41
CA SER A 42 14.90 -1.15 12.17
C SER A 42 14.43 -2.30 11.27
N TYR A 43 14.54 -2.15 9.94
CA TYR A 43 14.10 -3.14 8.94
C TYR A 43 12.70 -3.66 9.18
N ARG A 44 11.76 -2.75 9.43
CA ARG A 44 10.40 -3.07 9.83
C ARG A 44 9.38 -2.36 8.96
N LEU A 45 8.32 -3.08 8.59
CA LEU A 45 7.11 -2.56 7.99
C LEU A 45 5.94 -2.79 8.95
N GLU A 46 5.16 -1.75 9.20
CA GLU A 46 3.96 -1.78 10.04
C GLU A 46 2.74 -1.39 9.21
N LEU A 47 1.68 -2.20 9.29
CA LEU A 47 0.38 -1.90 8.70
C LEU A 47 -0.58 -1.40 9.77
N PHE A 48 -1.16 -0.24 9.56
CA PHE A 48 -2.20 0.37 10.40
C PHE A 48 -3.53 0.39 9.65
N GLU A 49 -4.62 0.22 10.38
CA GLU A 49 -5.96 0.55 9.94
C GLU A 49 -6.36 1.91 10.51
N ASP A 50 -7.19 2.68 9.77
CA ASP A 50 -7.63 4.00 10.21
C ASP A 50 -8.33 3.93 11.57
N GLY A 51 -7.98 4.89 12.43
CA GLY A 51 -8.49 4.99 13.80
C GLY A 51 -7.77 4.11 14.83
N LEU A 52 -6.86 3.22 14.43
CA LEU A 52 -6.08 2.41 15.36
C LEU A 52 -4.71 3.04 15.64
N ALA A 53 -4.36 3.14 16.94
CA ALA A 53 -3.07 3.68 17.37
C ALA A 53 -1.92 2.66 17.27
N ALA A 54 -2.23 1.36 17.22
CA ALA A 54 -1.26 0.29 17.12
C ALA A 54 -1.34 -0.38 15.74
N PRO A 55 -0.21 -0.90 15.21
CA PRO A 55 -0.22 -1.64 13.95
C PRO A 55 -1.00 -2.95 14.09
N VAL A 56 -1.79 -3.28 13.06
CA VAL A 56 -2.51 -4.57 12.98
C VAL A 56 -1.60 -5.69 12.51
N ARG A 57 -0.50 -5.35 11.82
CA ARG A 57 0.56 -6.29 11.38
C ARG A 57 1.91 -5.61 11.40
N THR A 58 2.94 -6.42 11.62
CA THR A 58 4.35 -6.01 11.56
C THR A 58 5.15 -7.08 10.82
N TYR A 59 5.97 -6.67 9.86
CA TYR A 59 6.79 -7.54 9.03
C TYR A 59 8.25 -7.09 9.06
N GLY A 60 9.17 -8.04 8.99
CA GLY A 60 10.57 -7.76 8.69
C GLY A 60 10.76 -7.44 7.21
N VAL A 61 11.64 -6.48 6.90
CA VAL A 61 11.92 -6.08 5.52
C VAL A 61 13.41 -6.05 5.23
N ALA A 62 13.78 -6.13 3.93
CA ALA A 62 15.08 -5.65 3.47
C ALA A 62 14.89 -4.33 2.72
N VAL A 63 15.87 -3.45 2.86
CA VAL A 63 15.90 -2.15 2.18
C VAL A 63 17.13 -2.05 1.28
N ALA A 64 17.34 -0.91 0.64
CA ALA A 64 18.43 -0.70 -0.31
C ALA A 64 19.83 -0.87 0.30
N LYS A 65 20.79 -1.29 -0.55
CA LYS A 65 22.22 -1.52 -0.19
C LYS A 65 22.91 -0.30 0.38
N ASN A 66 22.49 0.90 -0.01
CA ASN A 66 23.08 2.16 0.44
C ASN A 66 22.12 2.90 1.39
N PRO A 67 22.62 3.44 2.51
CA PRO A 67 21.81 4.19 3.46
C PRO A 67 21.45 5.58 2.93
N GLY A 68 20.50 6.22 3.61
CA GLY A 68 20.03 7.58 3.29
C GLY A 68 18.95 7.60 2.21
N ASP A 69 18.45 8.80 1.94
CA ASP A 69 17.39 9.04 0.96
C ASP A 69 17.89 8.91 -0.47
N LYS A 70 16.99 8.49 -1.37
CA LYS A 70 17.28 8.34 -2.81
C LYS A 70 17.51 9.70 -3.46
N GLN A 71 18.63 9.84 -4.20
CA GLN A 71 19.06 11.08 -4.82
C GLN A 71 19.08 11.02 -6.36
N LYS A 72 19.27 9.81 -6.92
CA LYS A 72 19.34 9.58 -8.37
C LYS A 72 19.04 8.13 -8.72
N THR A 73 18.71 7.89 -9.98
CA THR A 73 18.57 6.52 -10.51
C THR A 73 19.88 5.75 -10.35
N GLY A 74 19.81 4.49 -9.94
CA GLY A 74 20.96 3.59 -9.79
C GLY A 74 21.82 3.85 -8.54
N ASP A 75 21.38 4.68 -7.59
CA ASP A 75 22.14 4.95 -6.36
C ASP A 75 21.95 3.88 -5.28
N ASN A 76 21.13 2.86 -5.54
CA ASN A 76 20.82 1.77 -4.62
C ASN A 76 20.36 2.26 -3.24
N ARG A 77 19.49 3.28 -3.22
CA ARG A 77 18.87 3.82 -2.01
C ARG A 77 17.36 3.68 -2.07
N THR A 78 16.74 3.36 -0.94
CA THR A 78 15.29 3.43 -0.79
C THR A 78 14.90 4.88 -0.49
N PRO A 79 13.94 5.47 -1.25
CA PRO A 79 13.49 6.83 -0.98
C PRO A 79 12.79 6.93 0.36
N THR A 80 12.92 8.08 1.01
CA THR A 80 12.06 8.47 2.15
C THR A 80 10.86 9.27 1.65
N SER A 81 9.76 9.20 2.39
CA SER A 81 8.57 10.01 2.10
C SER A 81 8.89 11.50 2.09
N TRP A 82 8.17 12.27 1.30
CA TRP A 82 8.45 13.69 1.13
C TRP A 82 8.36 14.45 2.45
N GLY A 83 9.44 15.11 2.83
CA GLY A 83 9.46 16.06 3.94
C GLY A 83 8.83 17.41 3.56
N SER A 84 8.54 18.23 4.55
CA SER A 84 7.95 19.56 4.38
C SER A 84 8.80 20.53 3.52
N ALA A 85 10.07 20.22 3.28
CA ALA A 85 10.99 21.03 2.48
C ALA A 85 10.99 20.68 0.97
N VAL A 86 10.33 19.59 0.56
CA VAL A 86 10.26 19.16 -0.84
C VAL A 86 8.92 19.59 -1.43
N ALA A 87 8.93 20.16 -2.64
CA ALA A 87 7.70 20.48 -3.36
C ALA A 87 6.91 19.20 -3.64
N ILE A 88 5.81 19.02 -2.91
CA ILE A 88 4.91 17.88 -3.07
C ILE A 88 4.22 18.03 -4.43
N PRO A 89 4.29 17.03 -5.31
CA PRO A 89 3.52 17.07 -6.55
C PRO A 89 2.03 17.33 -6.28
N ALA A 90 1.39 18.19 -7.07
CA ALA A 90 0.01 18.65 -6.85
C ALA A 90 -1.01 17.49 -6.70
N ARG A 91 -0.76 16.34 -7.36
CA ARG A 91 -1.59 15.12 -7.26
C ARG A 91 -1.63 14.50 -5.85
N TYR A 92 -0.66 14.83 -4.98
CA TYR A 92 -0.57 14.31 -3.61
C TYR A 92 -0.96 15.34 -2.54
N ALA A 93 -1.29 16.57 -2.93
CA ALA A 93 -1.62 17.64 -1.98
C ALA A 93 -2.79 17.26 -1.04
N GLY A 94 -3.72 16.41 -1.49
CA GLY A 94 -4.81 15.86 -0.67
C GLY A 94 -4.40 14.74 0.28
N ALA A 95 -3.27 14.06 0.05
CA ALA A 95 -2.81 12.95 0.88
C ALA A 95 -2.18 13.42 2.22
N ALA A 96 -1.93 14.72 2.36
CA ALA A 96 -1.36 15.32 3.57
C ALA A 96 -2.36 15.46 4.74
N VAL A 97 -3.65 15.18 4.51
CA VAL A 97 -4.68 15.33 5.55
C VAL A 97 -4.51 14.26 6.62
N GLY A 98 -4.29 14.70 7.89
CA GLY A 98 -4.13 13.82 9.05
C GLY A 98 -2.73 13.22 9.24
N VAL A 99 -1.74 13.61 8.43
CA VAL A 99 -0.33 13.24 8.61
C VAL A 99 0.37 14.30 9.48
N PRO A 100 1.24 13.91 10.44
CA PRO A 100 2.09 14.89 11.15
C PRO A 100 2.84 15.75 10.14
N SER A 101 2.97 17.03 10.39
CA SER A 101 3.38 18.11 9.48
C SER A 101 4.74 17.95 8.77
N ALA A 102 5.44 16.83 8.96
CA ALA A 102 6.80 16.60 8.49
C ALA A 102 6.93 15.61 7.33
N GLN A 103 5.88 14.79 7.00
CA GLN A 103 5.99 13.76 5.98
C GLN A 103 4.71 13.61 5.18
N VAL A 104 4.80 13.73 3.86
CA VAL A 104 3.71 13.40 2.94
C VAL A 104 3.91 11.97 2.46
N PRO A 105 2.92 11.09 2.66
CA PRO A 105 3.05 9.70 2.28
C PRO A 105 3.16 9.53 0.76
N PHE A 106 3.91 8.53 0.34
CA PHE A 106 3.74 7.92 -0.97
C PHE A 106 2.39 7.20 -1.03
N VAL A 107 1.98 6.76 -2.21
CA VAL A 107 0.76 5.96 -2.38
C VAL A 107 1.03 4.72 -3.21
N VAL A 108 0.29 3.65 -2.92
CA VAL A 108 0.26 2.48 -3.78
C VAL A 108 -0.41 2.86 -5.09
N GLU A 109 0.30 2.66 -6.20
CA GLU A 109 -0.14 2.95 -7.56
C GLU A 109 -0.81 1.74 -8.20
N GLU A 110 -0.22 0.55 -8.03
CA GLU A 110 -0.69 -0.70 -8.62
C GLU A 110 -0.18 -1.90 -7.81
N ILE A 111 -0.89 -3.03 -7.90
CA ILE A 111 -0.44 -4.33 -7.38
C ILE A 111 -0.44 -5.34 -8.53
N CYS A 112 0.75 -5.84 -8.86
CA CYS A 112 0.98 -6.76 -9.98
C CYS A 112 1.33 -8.16 -9.49
N ASP A 113 0.91 -9.18 -10.26
CA ASP A 113 1.48 -10.52 -10.17
C ASP A 113 2.90 -10.48 -10.73
N ALA A 114 3.90 -10.73 -9.88
CA ALA A 114 5.31 -10.70 -10.21
C ALA A 114 5.95 -12.10 -10.23
N SER A 115 5.15 -13.15 -10.10
CA SER A 115 5.63 -14.54 -9.97
C SER A 115 6.51 -15.01 -11.14
N TYR A 116 6.33 -14.41 -12.32
CA TYR A 116 7.07 -14.72 -13.54
C TYR A 116 8.14 -13.66 -13.90
N TRP A 117 8.30 -12.63 -13.07
CA TRP A 117 9.28 -11.58 -13.34
C TRP A 117 10.69 -12.06 -13.05
N THR A 118 11.61 -11.65 -13.89
CA THR A 118 13.03 -12.01 -13.81
C THR A 118 13.89 -10.78 -13.58
N HIS A 119 15.04 -10.95 -12.96
CA HIS A 119 16.02 -9.87 -12.78
C HIS A 119 17.45 -10.43 -12.75
N ASP A 120 18.37 -9.69 -13.36
CA ASP A 120 19.81 -9.87 -13.19
C ASP A 120 20.35 -8.76 -12.30
N PHE A 121 20.75 -9.13 -11.08
CA PHE A 121 21.27 -8.17 -10.08
C PHE A 121 22.72 -7.74 -10.37
N GLY A 122 23.31 -8.20 -11.44
CA GLY A 122 24.70 -7.89 -11.81
C GLY A 122 25.73 -8.46 -10.84
N ASP A 123 25.37 -9.47 -10.03
CA ASP A 123 26.22 -10.12 -9.03
C ASP A 123 26.97 -11.36 -9.57
N GLY A 124 26.88 -11.58 -10.89
CA GLY A 124 27.51 -12.71 -11.58
C GLY A 124 26.72 -14.00 -11.55
N LYS A 125 25.55 -14.04 -10.91
CA LYS A 125 24.66 -15.23 -10.89
C LYS A 125 23.73 -15.31 -12.08
N GLY A 126 23.68 -14.24 -12.90
CA GLY A 126 22.80 -14.14 -14.07
C GLY A 126 21.34 -13.85 -13.70
N VAL A 127 20.44 -14.13 -14.64
CA VAL A 127 19.01 -13.86 -14.52
C VAL A 127 18.36 -14.82 -13.51
N ILE A 128 17.67 -14.27 -12.53
CA ILE A 128 16.94 -15.01 -11.49
C ILE A 128 15.44 -14.96 -11.80
N GLU A 129 14.81 -16.12 -11.96
CA GLU A 129 13.36 -16.24 -12.08
C GLU A 129 12.68 -16.05 -10.71
N GLY A 130 11.50 -15.41 -10.69
CA GLY A 130 10.80 -15.11 -9.45
C GLY A 130 11.55 -14.17 -8.51
N ALA A 131 12.45 -13.35 -9.05
CA ALA A 131 13.31 -12.42 -8.30
C ALA A 131 12.52 -11.51 -7.34
N TYR A 132 11.26 -11.20 -7.69
CA TYR A 132 10.38 -10.30 -6.95
C TYR A 132 9.31 -11.02 -6.11
N GLY A 133 9.35 -12.36 -6.06
CA GLY A 133 8.32 -13.17 -5.40
C GLY A 133 6.95 -13.07 -6.09
N PRO A 134 5.83 -13.41 -5.38
CA PRO A 134 4.52 -13.52 -6.01
C PRO A 134 3.86 -12.17 -6.34
N TRP A 135 4.17 -11.10 -5.61
CA TRP A 135 3.51 -9.81 -5.74
C TRP A 135 4.49 -8.65 -5.73
N PHE A 136 4.20 -7.64 -6.56
CA PHE A 136 4.87 -6.35 -6.59
C PHE A 136 3.83 -5.24 -6.36
N ILE A 137 3.96 -4.52 -5.24
CA ILE A 137 3.14 -3.38 -4.85
C ILE A 137 3.90 -2.12 -5.28
N SER A 138 3.55 -1.57 -6.44
CA SER A 138 4.17 -0.37 -7.00
C SER A 138 3.84 0.86 -6.18
N LEU A 139 4.82 1.72 -5.93
CA LEU A 139 4.67 2.96 -5.17
C LEU A 139 4.91 4.17 -6.07
N ASP A 140 3.99 5.12 -6.06
CA ASP A 140 4.25 6.43 -6.65
C ASP A 140 5.12 7.26 -5.68
N THR A 141 6.40 7.21 -5.92
CA THR A 141 7.45 7.91 -5.14
C THR A 141 8.10 9.04 -5.92
N GLY A 142 7.69 9.26 -7.16
CA GLY A 142 8.42 10.08 -8.12
C GLY A 142 9.64 9.40 -8.75
N TRP A 143 10.04 8.21 -8.27
CA TRP A 143 11.10 7.37 -8.82
C TRP A 143 10.51 6.15 -9.52
N ILE A 144 10.99 5.83 -10.71
CA ILE A 144 10.51 4.67 -11.46
C ILE A 144 10.99 3.37 -10.81
N GLY A 145 10.10 2.37 -10.70
CA GLY A 145 10.43 1.01 -10.29
C GLY A 145 10.66 0.82 -8.79
N ILE A 146 10.16 1.71 -7.94
CA ILE A 146 10.16 1.53 -6.49
C ILE A 146 8.87 0.85 -6.05
N GLY A 147 9.00 -0.20 -5.25
CA GLY A 147 7.85 -0.95 -4.75
C GLY A 147 8.17 -1.80 -3.51
N ILE A 148 7.11 -2.43 -2.99
CA ILE A 148 7.17 -3.44 -1.94
C ILE A 148 6.88 -4.79 -2.62
N HIS A 149 7.76 -5.79 -2.45
CA HIS A 149 7.62 -7.07 -3.15
C HIS A 149 8.21 -8.24 -2.35
N GLY A 150 7.94 -9.46 -2.79
CA GLY A 150 8.56 -10.66 -2.26
C GLY A 150 10.05 -10.78 -2.62
N THR A 151 10.64 -11.92 -2.38
CA THR A 151 12.08 -12.12 -2.67
C THR A 151 12.39 -13.57 -3.00
N HIS A 152 13.36 -13.79 -3.89
CA HIS A 152 14.02 -15.08 -4.09
C HIS A 152 15.05 -15.39 -2.98
N ASP A 153 15.48 -14.37 -2.22
CA ASP A 153 16.47 -14.47 -1.14
C ASP A 153 15.87 -14.06 0.21
N PRO A 154 15.13 -14.96 0.90
CA PRO A 154 14.53 -14.66 2.19
C PRO A 154 15.56 -14.42 3.31
N ALA A 155 16.82 -14.83 3.14
CA ALA A 155 17.88 -14.55 4.08
C ALA A 155 18.31 -13.07 4.10
N SER A 156 17.95 -12.31 3.06
CA SER A 156 18.22 -10.86 2.99
C SER A 156 17.29 -10.03 3.89
N ILE A 157 16.20 -10.59 4.41
CA ILE A 157 15.28 -9.87 5.29
C ILE A 157 15.98 -9.48 6.60
N GLY A 158 15.85 -8.22 6.99
CA GLY A 158 16.56 -7.63 8.14
C GLY A 158 17.89 -6.98 7.75
N ALA A 159 18.16 -6.77 6.47
CA ALA A 159 19.43 -6.22 5.99
C ALA A 159 19.26 -5.16 4.87
N MET A 160 20.35 -4.48 4.57
CA MET A 160 20.49 -3.64 3.37
C MET A 160 20.90 -4.51 2.18
N ALA A 161 19.96 -4.85 1.29
CA ALA A 161 20.19 -5.84 0.24
C ALA A 161 19.58 -5.49 -1.13
N SER A 162 18.64 -4.56 -1.21
CA SER A 162 17.95 -4.23 -2.46
C SER A 162 18.64 -3.12 -3.25
N GLU A 163 18.12 -2.83 -4.44
CA GLU A 163 18.56 -1.72 -5.29
C GLU A 163 17.70 -0.46 -5.14
N GLY A 164 16.75 -0.47 -4.20
CA GLY A 164 15.85 0.65 -3.92
C GLY A 164 14.50 0.23 -3.38
N CYS A 165 14.00 -0.93 -3.80
CA CYS A 165 12.74 -1.50 -3.34
C CYS A 165 12.79 -2.01 -1.89
N ILE A 166 11.62 -2.29 -1.34
CA ILE A 166 11.42 -2.91 -0.04
C ILE A 166 11.07 -4.38 -0.27
N ARG A 167 11.88 -5.30 0.26
CA ARG A 167 11.66 -6.75 0.16
C ARG A 167 10.99 -7.28 1.41
N LEU A 168 9.97 -8.13 1.22
CA LEU A 168 9.34 -8.94 2.26
C LEU A 168 9.60 -10.44 1.97
N ARG A 169 9.29 -11.30 2.93
CA ARG A 169 9.09 -12.73 2.65
C ARG A 169 7.90 -12.88 1.70
N ASN A 170 7.87 -13.95 0.93
CA ASN A 170 6.82 -14.18 -0.06
C ASN A 170 5.43 -14.34 0.58
N GLU A 171 5.37 -15.02 1.72
CA GLU A 171 4.16 -15.15 2.53
C GLU A 171 3.69 -13.81 3.10
N ASP A 172 4.61 -12.95 3.55
CA ASP A 172 4.30 -11.65 4.16
C ASP A 172 3.74 -10.67 3.12
N VAL A 173 4.33 -10.60 1.91
CA VAL A 173 3.80 -9.74 0.85
C VAL A 173 2.45 -10.24 0.35
N ALA A 174 2.20 -11.54 0.35
CA ALA A 174 0.91 -12.11 -0.02
C ALA A 174 -0.17 -11.76 1.02
N GLU A 175 0.14 -11.84 2.32
CA GLU A 175 -0.76 -11.39 3.39
C GLU A 175 -1.00 -9.88 3.33
N LEU A 176 0.05 -9.07 3.22
CA LEU A 176 -0.06 -7.61 3.10
C LEU A 176 -0.96 -7.21 1.95
N LYS A 177 -0.74 -7.83 0.76
CA LYS A 177 -1.60 -7.62 -0.41
C LYS A 177 -3.06 -7.94 -0.12
N GLN A 178 -3.37 -9.05 0.55
CA GLN A 178 -4.74 -9.42 0.88
C GLN A 178 -5.39 -8.39 1.81
N LEU A 179 -4.67 -7.91 2.83
CA LEU A 179 -5.18 -6.95 3.80
C LEU A 179 -5.51 -5.59 3.18
N ILE A 180 -4.65 -5.08 2.29
CA ILE A 180 -4.88 -3.78 1.64
C ILE A 180 -5.76 -3.87 0.38
N TYR A 181 -6.07 -5.08 -0.13
CA TYR A 181 -6.77 -5.30 -1.40
C TYR A 181 -8.28 -5.16 -1.28
N GLY A 182 -8.75 -3.98 -0.91
CA GLY A 182 -10.18 -3.64 -0.89
C GLY A 182 -10.76 -3.36 -2.29
N PRO A 183 -11.90 -2.67 -2.40
CA PRO A 183 -12.56 -2.31 -3.66
C PRO A 183 -11.66 -1.52 -4.63
N ALA A 184 -10.75 -0.69 -4.09
CA ALA A 184 -9.75 0.06 -4.85
C ALA A 184 -8.53 -0.80 -5.26
N LYS A 185 -8.55 -2.12 -5.02
CA LYS A 185 -7.43 -3.04 -5.29
C LYS A 185 -6.11 -2.58 -4.65
N GLY A 186 -6.17 -1.98 -3.46
CA GLY A 186 -5.03 -1.44 -2.75
C GLY A 186 -4.52 -0.08 -3.24
N VAL A 187 -5.00 0.39 -4.39
CA VAL A 187 -4.61 1.69 -4.97
C VAL A 187 -5.01 2.83 -4.03
N GLY A 188 -4.07 3.78 -3.81
CA GLY A 188 -4.26 4.89 -2.88
C GLY A 188 -3.90 4.59 -1.42
N THR A 189 -3.55 3.32 -1.07
CA THR A 189 -2.98 3.02 0.26
C THR A 189 -1.76 3.89 0.51
N ARG A 190 -1.76 4.60 1.65
CA ARG A 190 -0.69 5.51 2.04
C ARG A 190 0.53 4.75 2.55
N VAL A 191 1.73 5.20 2.16
CA VAL A 191 3.01 4.58 2.56
C VAL A 191 3.97 5.64 3.04
N ILE A 192 4.37 5.58 4.30
CA ILE A 192 5.40 6.44 4.89
C ILE A 192 6.68 5.62 5.02
N ILE A 193 7.77 6.13 4.49
CA ILE A 193 9.11 5.53 4.61
C ILE A 193 10.00 6.52 5.34
N THR A 194 10.61 6.09 6.45
CA THR A 194 11.48 6.89 7.30
C THR A 194 12.86 6.27 7.45
N GLU A 195 13.84 7.07 7.88
CA GLU A 195 15.20 6.56 8.18
C GLU A 195 15.24 5.82 9.53
N ASP A 196 14.41 6.17 10.52
CA ASP A 196 14.32 5.61 11.87
C ASP A 196 13.83 4.16 11.94
#